data_f7f2349215d6ce795c4468b2c3fc07ef
#
_entry.id   f7f2349215d6ce795c4468b2c3fc07ef
#
_cell.length_a   1.000
_cell.length_b   1.000
_cell.length_c   1.000
_cell.angle_alpha   90.00
_cell.angle_beta   90.00
_cell.angle_gamma   90.00
#
_symmetry.space_group_name_H-M   'P 1'
#
loop_
_entity.id
_entity.type
_entity.pdbx_description
1 polymer ?
#
loop_
_entity_poly.entity_id
_entity_poly.type
_entity_poly.pdbx_seq_one_letter_code
_entity_poly.pdbx_strand_id
1 'polypeptide(L)'
;MSIQKNAYVVMDTETSFRNGLVFDFGWTTMDKRGNVLGSADLNFLDVICKEKPYYINKIAGYARRQRKAVHKVTTFAVGQRLFNLHIQHLKTAGYRVILCAYNAGFDCRVLAGTSRAFGCGKFLRHSVELLD
;
A
#
# COMPACT_ATOMS: atom_id res chain seq x y z
N MET A 1 5.82 -23.73 24.05
CA MET A 1 4.75 -23.08 23.27
C MET A 1 5.23 -21.73 22.79
N SER A 2 5.32 -21.50 21.49
CA SER A 2 5.73 -20.21 20.97
C SER A 2 4.58 -19.21 21.04
N ILE A 3 4.85 -18.02 21.59
CA ILE A 3 3.89 -16.91 21.56
C ILE A 3 3.90 -16.34 20.15
N GLN A 4 2.75 -16.30 19.50
CA GLN A 4 2.64 -15.74 18.17
C GLN A 4 2.85 -14.22 18.20
N LYS A 5 3.78 -13.74 17.39
CA LYS A 5 4.08 -12.31 17.26
C LYS A 5 3.12 -11.68 16.27
N ASN A 6 2.69 -10.47 16.56
CA ASN A 6 1.85 -9.68 15.66
C ASN A 6 2.68 -8.61 14.94
N ALA A 7 2.43 -8.45 13.66
CA ALA A 7 2.94 -7.34 12.86
C ALA A 7 1.74 -6.51 12.38
N TYR A 8 1.70 -5.25 12.74
CA TYR A 8 0.63 -4.32 12.39
C TYR A 8 1.10 -3.49 11.20
N VAL A 9 0.52 -3.75 10.03
CA VAL A 9 0.83 -3.02 8.80
C VAL A 9 -0.18 -1.89 8.68
N VAL A 10 0.22 -0.71 9.09
CA VAL A 10 -0.61 0.50 9.02
C VAL A 10 -0.45 1.07 7.62
N MET A 11 -1.53 1.10 6.87
CA MET A 11 -1.52 1.51 5.47
C MET A 11 -2.50 2.63 5.19
N ASP A 12 -2.22 3.37 4.13
CA ASP A 12 -3.06 4.44 3.62
C ASP A 12 -2.94 4.50 2.11
N THR A 13 -4.05 4.84 1.45
CA THR A 13 -4.11 4.99 -0.01
C THR A 13 -4.72 6.32 -0.38
N GLU A 14 -4.28 6.86 -1.53
CA GLU A 14 -4.93 7.98 -2.19
C GLU A 14 -5.33 7.56 -3.59
N THR A 15 -6.53 7.93 -4.00
CA THR A 15 -7.08 7.54 -5.30
C THR A 15 -7.14 8.71 -6.27
N SER A 16 -7.03 8.41 -7.55
CA SER A 16 -7.13 9.39 -8.61
C SER A 16 -8.55 9.97 -8.70
N PHE A 17 -8.66 11.20 -9.16
CA PHE A 17 -9.93 11.94 -9.18
C PHE A 17 -10.95 11.36 -10.13
N ARG A 18 -10.50 10.83 -11.27
CA ARG A 18 -11.40 10.39 -12.34
C ARG A 18 -11.72 8.89 -12.26
N ASN A 19 -10.71 8.08 -12.03
CA ASN A 19 -10.83 6.63 -12.19
C ASN A 19 -10.95 5.88 -10.87
N GLY A 20 -10.72 6.55 -9.73
CA GLY A 20 -10.73 5.92 -8.43
C GLY A 20 -9.63 4.89 -8.24
N LEU A 21 -8.58 4.95 -9.07
CA LEU A 21 -7.43 4.05 -8.98
C LEU A 21 -6.40 4.60 -8.00
N VAL A 22 -5.72 3.71 -7.29
CA VAL A 22 -4.73 4.12 -6.30
C VAL A 22 -3.49 4.67 -6.99
N PHE A 23 -3.12 5.91 -6.70
CA PHE A 23 -1.86 6.50 -7.18
C PHE A 23 -0.80 6.66 -6.08
N ASP A 24 -1.21 6.62 -4.83
CA ASP A 24 -0.31 6.73 -3.68
C ASP A 24 -0.67 5.64 -2.68
N PHE A 25 0.33 4.87 -2.25
CA PHE A 25 0.16 3.79 -1.30
C PHE A 25 1.34 3.78 -0.33
N GLY A 26 1.05 4.05 0.93
CA GLY A 26 2.04 4.03 1.99
C GLY A 26 1.72 2.97 3.03
N TRP A 27 2.76 2.40 3.64
CA TRP A 27 2.60 1.56 4.83
C TRP A 27 3.77 1.72 5.77
N THR A 28 3.48 1.54 7.05
CA THR A 28 4.48 1.39 8.10
C THR A 28 4.09 0.18 8.93
N THR A 29 4.99 -0.76 9.08
CA THR A 29 4.75 -1.97 9.86
C THR A 29 5.45 -1.86 11.20
N MET A 30 4.72 -2.17 12.27
CA MET A 30 5.22 -2.13 13.64
C MET A 30 4.90 -3.43 14.35
N ASP A 31 5.75 -3.81 15.29
CA ASP A 31 5.42 -4.87 16.22
C ASP A 31 4.58 -4.32 17.40
N LYS A 32 4.22 -5.20 18.33
CA LYS A 32 3.41 -4.84 19.50
C LYS A 32 4.09 -3.79 20.38
N ARG A 33 5.41 -3.68 20.34
CA ARG A 33 6.20 -2.73 21.14
C ARG A 33 6.40 -1.39 20.43
N GLY A 34 5.92 -1.25 19.21
CA GLY A 34 6.10 -0.06 18.39
C GLY A 34 7.42 -0.02 17.60
N ASN A 35 8.18 -1.12 17.60
CA ASN A 35 9.38 -1.19 16.75
C ASN A 35 8.98 -1.25 15.28
N VAL A 36 9.59 -0.42 14.44
CA VAL A 36 9.31 -0.38 13.01
C VAL A 36 10.00 -1.55 12.32
N LEU A 37 9.21 -2.40 11.65
CA LEU A 37 9.68 -3.57 10.92
C LEU A 37 9.85 -3.29 9.43
N GLY A 38 9.37 -2.17 8.94
CA GLY A 38 9.49 -1.74 7.57
C GLY A 38 8.52 -0.62 7.25
N SER A 39 8.82 0.15 6.21
CA SER A 39 7.92 1.18 5.72
C SER A 39 8.19 1.45 4.24
N ALA A 40 7.19 1.97 3.55
CA ALA A 40 7.30 2.40 2.17
C ALA A 40 6.28 3.50 1.90
N ASP A 41 6.59 4.34 0.93
CA ASP A 41 5.68 5.35 0.40
C ASP A 41 5.85 5.36 -1.12
N LEU A 42 4.83 4.88 -1.84
CA LEU A 42 4.89 4.62 -3.27
C LEU A 42 3.91 5.49 -4.01
N ASN A 43 4.37 6.13 -5.09
CA ASN A 43 3.51 6.77 -6.07
C ASN A 43 3.55 5.97 -7.37
N PHE A 44 2.39 5.72 -7.96
CA PHE A 44 2.26 4.89 -9.15
C PHE A 44 2.13 5.76 -10.39
N LEU A 45 3.23 5.89 -11.12
CA LEU A 45 3.30 6.74 -12.30
C LEU A 45 2.32 6.30 -13.40
N ASP A 46 2.13 5.00 -13.58
CA ASP A 46 1.20 4.46 -14.56
C ASP A 46 -0.27 4.81 -14.26
N VAL A 47 -0.62 4.95 -12.98
CA VAL A 47 -1.94 5.43 -12.57
C VAL A 47 -2.05 6.94 -12.81
N ILE A 48 -1.04 7.70 -12.42
CA ILE A 48 -1.01 9.16 -12.57
C ILE A 48 -1.14 9.55 -14.04
N CYS A 49 -0.45 8.85 -14.94
CA CYS A 49 -0.44 9.14 -16.37
C CYS A 49 -1.80 8.89 -17.05
N LYS A 50 -2.73 8.19 -16.40
CA LYS A 50 -4.09 7.98 -16.92
C LYS A 50 -5.03 9.17 -16.66
N GLU A 51 -4.62 10.11 -15.83
CA GLU A 51 -5.42 11.27 -15.49
C GLU A 51 -5.32 12.38 -16.56
N LYS A 52 -6.31 13.27 -16.59
CA LYS A 52 -6.25 14.47 -17.42
C LYS A 52 -5.14 15.40 -16.93
N PRO A 53 -4.51 16.20 -17.81
CA PRO A 53 -3.39 17.08 -17.42
C PRO A 53 -3.68 17.96 -16.20
N TYR A 54 -4.90 18.44 -16.07
CA TYR A 54 -5.31 19.24 -14.92
C TYR A 54 -5.16 18.48 -13.60
N TYR A 55 -5.61 17.23 -13.57
CA TYR A 55 -5.53 16.39 -12.38
C TYR A 55 -4.11 15.88 -12.13
N ILE A 56 -3.35 15.66 -13.21
CA ILE A 56 -1.92 15.26 -13.07
C ILE A 56 -1.17 16.34 -12.30
N ASN A 57 -1.39 17.61 -12.61
CA ASN A 57 -0.73 18.71 -11.92
C ASN A 57 -1.11 18.78 -10.45
N LYS A 58 -2.37 18.51 -10.10
CA LYS A 58 -2.81 18.47 -8.70
C LYS A 58 -2.16 17.32 -7.94
N ILE A 59 -2.09 16.14 -8.55
CA ILE A 59 -1.46 14.96 -7.95
C ILE A 59 0.04 15.20 -7.77
N ALA A 60 0.71 15.79 -8.76
CA ALA A 60 2.13 16.12 -8.66
C ALA A 60 2.40 17.12 -7.53
N GLY A 61 1.51 18.10 -7.35
CA GLY A 61 1.57 19.04 -6.24
C GLY A 61 1.44 18.35 -4.88
N TYR A 62 0.48 17.42 -4.77
CA TYR A 62 0.30 16.61 -3.58
C TYR A 62 1.56 15.79 -3.27
N ALA A 63 2.08 15.07 -4.25
CA ALA A 63 3.26 14.22 -4.10
C ALA A 63 4.48 15.03 -3.64
N ARG A 64 4.67 16.24 -4.19
CA ARG A 64 5.77 17.12 -3.76
C ARG A 64 5.63 17.54 -2.30
N ARG A 65 4.40 17.86 -1.85
CA ARG A 65 4.16 18.25 -0.45
C ARG A 65 4.35 17.09 0.51
N GLN A 66 4.11 15.86 0.06
CA GLN A 66 4.23 14.64 0.88
C GLN A 66 5.60 13.99 0.79
N ARG A 67 6.55 14.61 0.08
CA ARG A 67 7.88 14.03 -0.16
C ARG A 67 8.59 13.72 1.16
N LYS A 68 8.88 12.43 1.37
CA LYS A 68 9.63 11.92 2.52
C LYS A 68 10.84 11.14 2.02
N ALA A 69 11.79 10.85 2.93
CA ALA A 69 13.03 10.13 2.60
C ALA A 69 12.78 8.76 1.95
N VAL A 70 11.68 8.10 2.29
CA VAL A 70 11.32 6.76 1.78
C VAL A 70 10.37 6.81 0.58
N HIS A 71 10.10 8.01 0.05
CA HIS A 71 9.20 8.17 -1.10
C HIS A 71 9.81 7.58 -2.37
N LYS A 72 9.05 6.79 -3.09
CA LYS A 72 9.50 6.15 -4.32
C LYS A 72 8.42 6.23 -5.40
N VAL A 73 8.82 6.64 -6.61
CA VAL A 73 7.97 6.61 -7.79
C VAL A 73 8.21 5.29 -8.52
N THR A 74 7.14 4.55 -8.81
CA THR A 74 7.22 3.25 -9.46
C THR A 74 5.94 2.96 -10.24
N THR A 75 5.79 1.73 -10.74
CA THR A 75 4.54 1.26 -11.34
C THR A 75 3.70 0.52 -10.31
N PHE A 76 2.39 0.41 -10.57
CA PHE A 76 1.51 -0.34 -9.67
C PHE A 76 1.95 -1.81 -9.53
N ALA A 77 2.33 -2.46 -10.64
CA ALA A 77 2.74 -3.86 -10.62
C ALA A 77 3.96 -4.07 -9.71
N VAL A 78 4.95 -3.18 -9.77
CA VAL A 78 6.12 -3.23 -8.89
C VAL A 78 5.72 -2.99 -7.44
N GLY A 79 4.86 -2.00 -7.19
CA GLY A 79 4.37 -1.70 -5.84
C GLY A 79 3.62 -2.87 -5.22
N GLN A 80 2.76 -3.53 -5.99
CA GLN A 80 2.04 -4.72 -5.54
C GLN A 80 3.00 -5.85 -5.18
N ARG A 81 4.04 -6.06 -5.98
CA ARG A 81 5.07 -7.06 -5.71
C ARG A 81 5.83 -6.75 -4.43
N LEU A 82 6.22 -5.50 -4.26
CA LEU A 82 6.93 -5.05 -3.05
C LEU A 82 6.09 -5.28 -1.79
N PHE A 83 4.81 -4.96 -1.85
CA PHE A 83 3.90 -5.17 -0.72
C PHE A 83 3.78 -6.66 -0.38
N ASN A 84 3.56 -7.52 -1.39
CA ASN A 84 3.43 -8.95 -1.17
C ASN A 84 4.73 -9.58 -0.65
N LEU A 85 5.89 -9.11 -1.11
CA LEU A 85 7.19 -9.54 -0.58
C LEU A 85 7.34 -9.15 0.89
N HIS A 86 6.92 -7.95 1.25
CA HIS A 86 6.96 -7.50 2.65
C HIS A 86 6.09 -8.40 3.53
N ILE A 87 4.85 -8.67 3.11
CA ILE A 87 3.95 -9.57 3.85
C ILE A 87 4.57 -10.98 3.95
N GLN A 88 5.15 -11.50 2.87
CA GLN A 88 5.81 -12.80 2.87
C GLN A 88 6.96 -12.85 3.87
N HIS A 89 7.80 -11.82 3.90
CA HIS A 89 8.92 -11.74 4.85
C HIS A 89 8.42 -11.76 6.31
N LEU A 90 7.35 -11.02 6.60
CA LEU A 90 6.77 -11.01 7.94
C LEU A 90 6.27 -12.40 8.33
N LYS A 91 5.57 -13.08 7.43
CA LYS A 91 5.04 -14.43 7.71
C LYS A 91 6.16 -15.45 7.87
N THR A 92 7.20 -15.37 7.05
CA THR A 92 8.37 -16.24 7.14
C THR A 92 9.09 -16.03 8.48
N ALA A 93 9.11 -14.81 8.99
CA ALA A 93 9.69 -14.49 10.29
C ALA A 93 8.79 -14.89 11.49
N GLY A 94 7.61 -15.46 11.23
CA GLY A 94 6.72 -15.97 12.26
C GLY A 94 5.66 -14.96 12.72
N TYR A 95 5.50 -13.84 12.03
CA TYR A 95 4.49 -12.85 12.41
C TYR A 95 3.10 -13.22 11.87
N ARG A 96 2.10 -12.98 12.70
CA ARG A 96 0.71 -12.86 12.27
C ARG A 96 0.53 -11.44 11.74
N VAL A 97 0.09 -11.31 10.49
CA VAL A 97 0.00 -10.01 9.82
C VAL A 97 -1.41 -9.45 9.95
N ILE A 98 -1.50 -8.22 10.45
CA ILE A 98 -2.75 -7.49 10.63
C ILE A 98 -2.65 -6.18 9.84
N LEU A 99 -3.52 -6.02 8.83
CA LEU A 99 -3.59 -4.78 8.06
C LEU A 99 -4.47 -3.78 8.82
N CYS A 100 -3.94 -2.60 9.05
CA CYS A 100 -4.61 -1.54 9.78
C CYS A 100 -4.76 -0.31 8.89
N ALA A 101 -5.95 0.29 8.88
CA ALA A 101 -6.19 1.55 8.19
C ALA A 101 -7.40 2.23 8.81
N TYR A 102 -7.56 3.51 8.55
CA TYR A 102 -8.75 4.24 9.01
C TYR A 102 -10.03 3.60 8.47
N ASN A 103 -9.98 3.08 7.23
CA ASN A 103 -11.07 2.28 6.65
C ASN A 103 -10.43 1.17 5.80
N ALA A 104 -9.98 0.11 6.46
CA ALA A 104 -9.22 -0.97 5.82
C ALA A 104 -10.00 -1.66 4.69
N GLY A 105 -11.33 -1.78 4.83
CA GLY A 105 -12.17 -2.34 3.77
C GLY A 105 -12.13 -1.50 2.50
N PHE A 106 -12.15 -0.17 2.63
CA PHE A 106 -12.03 0.73 1.48
C PHE A 106 -10.65 0.62 0.83
N ASP A 107 -9.58 0.70 1.62
CA ASP A 107 -8.21 0.64 1.09
C ASP A 107 -7.96 -0.69 0.35
N CYS A 108 -8.39 -1.80 0.91
CA CYS A 108 -8.26 -3.10 0.26
C CYS A 108 -9.08 -3.19 -1.03
N ARG A 109 -10.27 -2.61 -1.07
CA ARG A 109 -11.14 -2.61 -2.24
C ARG A 109 -10.54 -1.79 -3.39
N VAL A 110 -10.01 -0.59 -3.12
CA VAL A 110 -9.43 0.23 -4.18
C VAL A 110 -8.11 -0.33 -4.68
N LEU A 111 -7.32 -0.97 -3.82
CA LEU A 111 -6.11 -1.68 -4.22
C LEU A 111 -6.45 -2.88 -5.12
N ALA A 112 -7.45 -3.67 -4.75
CA ALA A 112 -7.92 -4.80 -5.56
C ALA A 112 -8.47 -4.33 -6.92
N GLY A 113 -9.23 -3.23 -6.94
CA GLY A 113 -9.74 -2.62 -8.17
C GLY A 113 -8.64 -2.13 -9.09
N THR A 114 -7.62 -1.50 -8.55
CA THR A 114 -6.45 -1.04 -9.30
C THR A 114 -5.68 -2.24 -9.89
N SER A 115 -5.49 -3.29 -9.10
CA SER A 115 -4.85 -4.51 -9.56
C SER A 115 -5.58 -5.11 -10.76
N ARG A 116 -6.91 -5.18 -10.72
CA ARG A 116 -7.71 -5.65 -11.86
C ARG A 116 -7.55 -4.75 -13.08
N ALA A 117 -7.57 -3.44 -12.89
CA ALA A 117 -7.45 -2.47 -13.97
C ALA A 117 -6.11 -2.59 -14.72
N PHE A 118 -5.05 -2.98 -14.04
CA PHE A 118 -3.73 -3.16 -14.63
C PHE A 118 -3.40 -4.63 -14.95
N GLY A 119 -4.37 -5.54 -14.81
CA GLY A 119 -4.16 -6.94 -15.12
C GLY A 119 -3.13 -7.63 -14.23
N CYS A 120 -2.98 -7.19 -12.99
CA CYS A 120 -1.97 -7.70 -12.06
C CYS A 120 -2.45 -8.89 -11.22
N GLY A 121 -3.66 -9.38 -11.48
CA GLY A 121 -4.24 -10.49 -10.73
C GLY A 121 -4.73 -10.09 -9.35
N LYS A 122 -4.72 -11.02 -8.41
CA LYS A 122 -5.16 -10.78 -7.03
C LYS A 122 -4.14 -9.88 -6.33
N PHE A 123 -4.59 -8.77 -5.75
CA PHE A 123 -3.69 -7.81 -5.11
C PHE A 123 -2.92 -8.43 -3.96
N LEU A 124 -3.62 -9.07 -3.03
CA LEU A 124 -3.00 -9.67 -1.85
C LEU A 124 -3.02 -11.19 -1.96
N ARG A 125 -1.84 -11.80 -1.97
CA ARG A 125 -1.66 -13.24 -2.16
C ARG A 125 -1.60 -14.04 -0.86
N HIS A 126 -1.66 -13.36 0.28
CA HIS A 126 -1.51 -13.98 1.60
C HIS A 126 -2.76 -13.73 2.44
N SER A 127 -3.06 -14.67 3.33
CA SER A 127 -4.11 -14.47 4.33
C SER A 127 -3.64 -13.48 5.38
N VAL A 128 -4.45 -12.47 5.63
CA VAL A 128 -4.19 -11.44 6.63
C VAL A 128 -5.49 -11.10 7.36
N GLU A 129 -5.37 -10.51 8.52
CA GLU A 129 -6.50 -9.94 9.23
C GLU A 129 -6.62 -8.45 8.92
N LEU A 130 -7.84 -7.92 9.02
CA LEU A 130 -8.11 -6.49 8.84
C LEU A 130 -8.51 -5.88 10.18
N LEU A 131 -7.99 -4.69 10.45
CA LEU A 131 -8.35 -3.89 11.63
C LEU A 131 -8.56 -2.44 11.18
N ASP A 132 -9.75 -1.94 11.43
CA ASP A 132 -10.10 -0.55 11.14
C ASP A 132 -9.69 0.39 12.28
#